data_3f95b748f2b99d153c66ecf1106e9fc7
#
_entry.id   3f95b748f2b99d153c66ecf1106e9fc7
#
_cell.length_a   1.000
_cell.length_b   1.000
_cell.length_c   1.000
_cell.angle_alpha   90.00
_cell.angle_beta   90.00
_cell.angle_gamma   90.00
#
_symmetry.space_group_name_H-M   'P 1'
#
loop_
_entity.id
_entity.type
_entity.pdbx_description
1 polymer ?
#
loop_
_entity_poly.entity_id
_entity_poly.type
_entity_poly.pdbx_seq_one_letter_code
_entity_poly.pdbx_strand_id
1 'polypeptide(L)'
;MTTLSKKQRKMRNRILIAAALLVLVKLLPLTGWIRGLCCLAPYFIIGYDVLRKAALGIINGQVFDENFLMALATVGAYATGEFDEAVFVMLFYQTGELFQDYAVGKSRSSIAALMDIRPDTAHLETESGLETVDPEDVAVGAVIVVKPGERVPLDGTVLEGGSTLDTAALTGESLPRSIRVGDDIISGCVNLTGLLRVTVTKPCEESTVSKILELVENSSEKKAVSEQFITRFAKYYTPCVVYAALALFL
;
A
#
# COMPACT_ATOMS: atom_id res chain seq x y z
N MET A 1 -5.19 -7.41 14.44
CA MET A 1 -4.12 -8.26 13.88
C MET A 1 -4.25 -8.22 12.37
N THR A 2 -3.37 -7.50 11.68
CA THR A 2 -3.39 -7.35 10.22
C THR A 2 -3.02 -8.68 9.57
N THR A 3 -3.97 -9.27 8.88
CA THR A 3 -3.77 -10.55 8.19
C THR A 3 -2.92 -10.33 6.95
N LEU A 4 -1.78 -11.02 6.87
CA LEU A 4 -0.93 -11.05 5.68
C LEU A 4 -1.74 -11.44 4.44
N SER A 5 -1.50 -10.77 3.31
CA SER A 5 -2.12 -11.13 2.03
C SER A 5 -1.73 -12.57 1.61
N LYS A 6 -2.51 -13.18 0.72
CA LYS A 6 -2.20 -14.54 0.20
C LYS A 6 -0.78 -14.61 -0.40
N LYS A 7 -0.35 -13.56 -1.11
CA LYS A 7 1.00 -13.43 -1.71
C LYS A 7 2.07 -13.40 -0.62
N GLN A 8 1.91 -12.54 0.38
CA GLN A 8 2.84 -12.39 1.51
C GLN A 8 2.97 -13.67 2.34
N ARG A 9 1.85 -14.36 2.58
CA ARG A 9 1.86 -15.66 3.29
C ARG A 9 2.63 -16.72 2.51
N LYS A 10 2.48 -16.79 1.19
CA LYS A 10 3.23 -17.71 0.34
C LYS A 10 4.74 -17.40 0.40
N MET A 11 5.11 -16.13 0.32
CA MET A 11 6.51 -15.68 0.38
C MET A 11 7.13 -16.01 1.75
N ARG A 12 6.46 -15.68 2.85
CA ARG A 12 6.88 -16.05 4.21
C ARG A 12 7.15 -17.55 4.35
N ASN A 13 6.22 -18.39 3.85
CA ASN A 13 6.39 -19.84 3.94
C ASN A 13 7.61 -20.33 3.13
N ARG A 14 7.86 -19.75 1.95
CA ARG A 14 9.07 -20.06 1.16
C ARG A 14 10.35 -19.67 1.89
N ILE A 15 10.38 -18.48 2.53
CA ILE A 15 11.51 -18.03 3.35
C ILE A 15 11.77 -19.03 4.49
N LEU A 16 10.73 -19.42 5.24
CA LEU A 16 10.86 -20.36 6.34
C LEU A 16 11.36 -21.74 5.89
N ILE A 17 10.82 -22.26 4.78
CA ILE A 17 11.25 -23.55 4.22
C ILE A 17 12.70 -23.50 3.76
N ALA A 18 13.09 -22.47 3.02
CA ALA A 18 14.45 -22.31 2.52
C ALA A 18 15.46 -22.12 3.68
N ALA A 19 15.09 -21.35 4.70
CA ALA A 19 15.91 -21.18 5.90
C ALA A 19 16.09 -22.50 6.67
N ALA A 20 15.01 -23.25 6.86
CA ALA A 20 15.06 -24.56 7.52
C ALA A 20 15.93 -25.56 6.75
N LEU A 21 15.82 -25.59 5.42
CA LEU A 21 16.67 -26.43 4.56
C LEU A 21 18.13 -26.01 4.61
N LEU A 22 18.43 -24.71 4.60
CA LEU A 22 19.80 -24.20 4.72
C LEU A 22 20.41 -24.62 6.07
N VAL A 23 19.67 -24.46 7.17
CA VAL A 23 20.13 -24.90 8.49
C VAL A 23 20.37 -26.42 8.50
N LEU A 24 19.49 -27.20 7.92
CA LEU A 24 19.64 -28.65 7.81
C LEU A 24 20.92 -29.02 7.04
N VAL A 25 21.16 -28.41 5.89
CA VAL A 25 22.37 -28.63 5.07
C VAL A 25 23.62 -28.24 5.87
N LYS A 26 23.57 -27.17 6.66
CA LYS A 26 24.70 -26.69 7.47
C LYS A 26 25.03 -27.62 8.66
N LEU A 27 24.03 -28.28 9.19
CA LEU A 27 24.20 -29.27 10.30
C LEU A 27 24.77 -30.64 9.82
N LEU A 28 24.60 -30.93 8.52
CA LEU A 28 25.16 -32.16 7.95
C LEU A 28 26.64 -31.95 7.60
N PRO A 29 27.53 -32.93 7.85
CA PRO A 29 28.95 -32.85 7.53
C PRO A 29 29.20 -33.05 6.02
N LEU A 30 28.51 -32.27 5.21
CA LEU A 30 28.62 -32.31 3.73
C LEU A 30 29.75 -31.42 3.26
N THR A 31 30.59 -31.90 2.36
CA THR A 31 31.71 -31.17 1.79
C THR A 31 31.68 -31.15 0.25
N GLY A 32 32.32 -30.14 -0.36
CA GLY A 32 32.48 -30.04 -1.79
C GLY A 32 31.18 -29.99 -2.57
N TRP A 33 31.12 -30.67 -3.70
CA TRP A 33 30.01 -30.63 -4.65
C TRP A 33 28.68 -31.18 -4.10
N ILE A 34 28.75 -32.11 -3.13
CA ILE A 34 27.53 -32.67 -2.50
C ILE A 34 26.81 -31.56 -1.73
N ARG A 35 27.55 -30.72 -1.01
CA ARG A 35 27.01 -29.56 -0.32
C ARG A 35 26.36 -28.58 -1.29
N GLY A 36 27.03 -28.28 -2.41
CA GLY A 36 26.50 -27.45 -3.47
C GLY A 36 25.15 -27.99 -4.00
N LEU A 37 25.10 -29.29 -4.32
CA LEU A 37 23.88 -29.93 -4.80
C LEU A 37 22.71 -29.84 -3.78
N CYS A 38 23.00 -30.00 -2.50
CA CYS A 38 22.00 -29.84 -1.44
C CYS A 38 21.54 -28.37 -1.27
N CYS A 39 22.44 -27.40 -1.47
CA CYS A 39 22.11 -25.97 -1.42
C CYS A 39 21.29 -25.49 -2.63
N LEU A 40 21.26 -26.23 -3.76
CA LEU A 40 20.40 -25.88 -4.90
C LEU A 40 18.91 -25.88 -4.52
N ALA A 41 18.47 -26.80 -3.67
CA ALA A 41 17.06 -26.87 -3.29
C ALA A 41 16.59 -25.59 -2.57
N PRO A 42 17.19 -25.14 -1.45
CA PRO A 42 16.81 -23.88 -0.82
C PRO A 42 17.06 -22.68 -1.73
N TYR A 43 18.11 -22.68 -2.55
CA TYR A 43 18.41 -21.60 -3.49
C TYR A 43 17.28 -21.39 -4.52
N PHE A 44 16.79 -22.44 -5.17
CA PHE A 44 15.70 -22.35 -6.13
C PHE A 44 14.34 -22.10 -5.45
N ILE A 45 14.09 -22.63 -4.27
CA ILE A 45 12.87 -22.36 -3.53
C ILE A 45 12.74 -20.87 -3.24
N ILE A 46 13.80 -20.20 -2.82
CA ILE A 46 13.76 -18.79 -2.45
C ILE A 46 14.04 -17.86 -3.65
N GLY A 47 14.95 -18.23 -4.54
CA GLY A 47 15.48 -17.40 -5.62
C GLY A 47 14.70 -17.43 -6.94
N TYR A 48 13.79 -18.39 -7.13
CA TYR A 48 13.09 -18.59 -8.41
C TYR A 48 12.50 -17.30 -9.01
N ASP A 49 11.84 -16.50 -8.19
CA ASP A 49 11.18 -15.26 -8.66
C ASP A 49 12.19 -14.21 -9.11
N VAL A 50 13.33 -14.09 -8.38
CA VAL A 50 14.42 -13.16 -8.69
C VAL A 50 15.12 -13.58 -9.98
N LEU A 51 15.49 -14.87 -10.09
CA LEU A 51 16.15 -15.42 -11.28
C LEU A 51 15.26 -15.28 -12.52
N ARG A 52 13.97 -15.57 -12.40
CA ARG A 52 12.99 -15.40 -13.48
C ARG A 52 12.86 -13.94 -13.90
N LYS A 53 12.75 -12.99 -12.95
CA LYS A 53 12.67 -11.56 -13.25
C LYS A 53 13.96 -11.06 -13.91
N ALA A 54 15.13 -11.47 -13.41
CA ALA A 54 16.41 -11.14 -14.01
C ALA A 54 16.50 -11.65 -15.46
N ALA A 55 16.13 -12.91 -15.73
CA ALA A 55 16.11 -13.47 -17.07
C ALA A 55 15.15 -12.72 -18.02
N LEU A 56 13.95 -12.40 -17.56
CA LEU A 56 12.98 -11.62 -18.33
C LEU A 56 13.45 -10.18 -18.54
N GLY A 57 14.13 -9.56 -17.56
CA GLY A 57 14.73 -8.24 -17.67
C GLY A 57 15.78 -8.19 -18.77
N ILE A 58 16.64 -9.20 -18.87
CA ILE A 58 17.63 -9.32 -19.95
C ILE A 58 16.94 -9.41 -21.33
N ILE A 59 15.92 -10.26 -21.46
CA ILE A 59 15.17 -10.46 -22.72
C ILE A 59 14.47 -9.16 -23.15
N ASN A 60 13.94 -8.39 -22.20
CA ASN A 60 13.22 -7.14 -22.44
C ASN A 60 14.14 -5.91 -22.57
N GLY A 61 15.47 -6.09 -22.56
CA GLY A 61 16.44 -4.99 -22.65
C GLY A 61 16.54 -4.12 -21.39
N GLN A 62 15.95 -4.55 -20.27
CA GLN A 62 16.07 -3.94 -18.95
C GLN A 62 17.13 -4.69 -18.13
N VAL A 63 18.36 -4.66 -18.65
CA VAL A 63 19.54 -5.21 -17.99
C VAL A 63 19.97 -4.22 -16.90
N PHE A 64 20.52 -4.67 -15.79
CA PHE A 64 21.00 -3.86 -14.65
C PHE A 64 19.92 -3.37 -13.69
N ASP A 65 18.79 -4.09 -13.58
CA ASP A 65 17.89 -3.93 -12.46
C ASP A 65 18.42 -4.65 -11.20
N GLU A 66 17.76 -4.43 -10.07
CA GLU A 66 18.12 -5.05 -8.79
C GLU A 66 18.08 -6.59 -8.85
N ASN A 67 17.11 -7.16 -9.58
CA ASN A 67 16.97 -8.61 -9.70
C ASN A 67 18.14 -9.22 -10.48
N PHE A 68 18.61 -8.52 -11.54
CA PHE A 68 19.79 -8.92 -12.29
C PHE A 68 21.04 -8.91 -11.42
N LEU A 69 21.25 -7.84 -10.64
CA LEU A 69 22.41 -7.74 -9.75
C LEU A 69 22.42 -8.82 -8.68
N MET A 70 21.26 -9.10 -8.09
CA MET A 70 21.10 -10.16 -7.11
C MET A 70 21.32 -11.54 -7.71
N ALA A 71 20.79 -11.78 -8.93
CA ALA A 71 21.04 -13.02 -9.65
C ALA A 71 22.53 -13.19 -9.99
N LEU A 72 23.18 -12.15 -10.49
CA LEU A 72 24.61 -12.15 -10.82
C LEU A 72 25.48 -12.44 -9.59
N ALA A 73 25.24 -11.74 -8.48
CA ALA A 73 25.97 -11.92 -7.23
C ALA A 73 25.82 -13.34 -6.67
N THR A 74 24.61 -13.87 -6.64
CA THR A 74 24.34 -15.19 -6.06
C THR A 74 24.77 -16.34 -6.97
N VAL A 75 24.70 -16.21 -8.29
CA VAL A 75 25.26 -17.16 -9.26
C VAL A 75 26.78 -17.11 -9.20
N GLY A 76 27.39 -15.92 -9.05
CA GLY A 76 28.83 -15.75 -8.86
C GLY A 76 29.32 -16.45 -7.58
N ALA A 77 28.65 -16.24 -6.45
CA ALA A 77 28.95 -16.93 -5.19
C ALA A 77 28.85 -18.47 -5.33
N TYR A 78 27.85 -18.92 -6.10
CA TYR A 78 27.70 -20.34 -6.41
C TYR A 78 28.88 -20.89 -7.24
N ALA A 79 29.34 -20.14 -8.23
CA ALA A 79 30.47 -20.51 -9.11
C ALA A 79 31.82 -20.54 -8.37
N THR A 80 31.99 -19.70 -7.35
CA THR A 80 33.18 -19.68 -6.47
C THR A 80 33.15 -20.74 -5.36
N GLY A 81 32.05 -21.48 -5.23
CA GLY A 81 31.90 -22.54 -4.22
C GLY A 81 31.32 -22.07 -2.90
N GLU A 82 30.94 -20.80 -2.79
CA GLU A 82 30.34 -20.21 -1.59
C GLU A 82 28.80 -20.44 -1.61
N PHE A 83 28.40 -21.72 -1.58
CA PHE A 83 27.02 -22.15 -1.77
C PHE A 83 26.07 -21.62 -0.69
N ASP A 84 26.52 -21.61 0.57
CA ASP A 84 25.73 -21.14 1.70
C ASP A 84 25.46 -19.64 1.60
N GLU A 85 26.47 -18.86 1.17
CA GLU A 85 26.40 -17.42 1.01
C GLU A 85 25.38 -17.05 -0.07
N ALA A 86 25.41 -17.77 -1.19
CA ALA A 86 24.43 -17.55 -2.26
C ALA A 86 22.97 -17.72 -1.76
N VAL A 87 22.71 -18.76 -0.97
CA VAL A 87 21.37 -19.00 -0.38
C VAL A 87 21.05 -17.93 0.67
N PHE A 88 22.02 -17.59 1.52
CA PHE A 88 21.83 -16.61 2.58
C PHE A 88 21.53 -15.21 2.05
N VAL A 89 22.27 -14.77 1.04
CA VAL A 89 22.02 -13.46 0.37
C VAL A 89 20.61 -13.42 -0.22
N MET A 90 20.18 -14.49 -0.90
CA MET A 90 18.86 -14.57 -1.48
C MET A 90 17.75 -14.58 -0.41
N LEU A 91 17.96 -15.27 0.72
CA LEU A 91 17.07 -15.25 1.87
C LEU A 91 16.93 -13.85 2.46
N PHE A 92 18.06 -13.15 2.61
CA PHE A 92 18.07 -11.79 3.15
C PHE A 92 17.33 -10.81 2.25
N TYR A 93 17.60 -10.88 0.94
CA TYR A 93 16.91 -10.08 -0.05
C TYR A 93 15.38 -10.32 -0.03
N GLN A 94 14.94 -11.57 -0.09
CA GLN A 94 13.51 -11.90 -0.08
C GLN A 94 12.81 -11.54 1.24
N THR A 95 13.55 -11.56 2.34
CA THR A 95 13.04 -11.09 3.63
C THR A 95 12.81 -9.58 3.59
N GLY A 96 13.76 -8.81 3.04
CA GLY A 96 13.62 -7.36 2.81
C GLY A 96 12.42 -7.03 1.92
N GLU A 97 12.26 -7.74 0.79
CA GLU A 97 11.10 -7.60 -0.10
C GLU A 97 9.77 -7.87 0.62
N LEU A 98 9.71 -8.90 1.49
CA LEU A 98 8.51 -9.18 2.27
C LEU A 98 8.16 -8.03 3.22
N PHE A 99 9.16 -7.45 3.90
CA PHE A 99 8.96 -6.30 4.78
C PHE A 99 8.52 -5.06 3.99
N GLN A 100 9.11 -4.80 2.85
CA GLN A 100 8.74 -3.70 1.96
C GLN A 100 7.30 -3.86 1.45
N ASP A 101 6.95 -5.03 0.91
CA ASP A 101 5.59 -5.37 0.45
C ASP A 101 4.55 -5.20 1.60
N TYR A 102 4.92 -5.56 2.82
CA TYR A 102 4.07 -5.40 4.00
C TYR A 102 3.88 -3.91 4.36
N ALA A 103 4.96 -3.14 4.43
CA ALA A 103 4.92 -1.72 4.77
C ALA A 103 4.13 -0.90 3.73
N VAL A 104 4.39 -1.13 2.44
CA VAL A 104 3.68 -0.47 1.33
C VAL A 104 2.20 -0.89 1.30
N GLY A 105 1.92 -2.18 1.48
CA GLY A 105 0.55 -2.70 1.51
C GLY A 105 -0.29 -2.09 2.63
N LYS A 106 0.30 -1.91 3.81
CA LYS A 106 -0.37 -1.27 4.95
C LYS A 106 -0.68 0.22 4.66
N SER A 107 0.26 0.93 4.07
CA SER A 107 0.07 2.35 3.69
C SER A 107 -1.07 2.49 2.66
N ARG A 108 -1.09 1.67 1.62
CA ARG A 108 -2.16 1.69 0.59
C ARG A 108 -3.52 1.32 1.16
N SER A 109 -3.60 0.36 2.08
CA SER A 109 -4.85 -0.02 2.75
C SER A 109 -5.42 1.12 3.60
N SER A 110 -4.56 1.90 4.25
CA SER A 110 -4.99 3.08 5.02
C SER A 110 -5.53 4.19 4.11
N ILE A 111 -4.93 4.39 2.95
CA ILE A 111 -5.41 5.36 1.94
C ILE A 111 -6.74 4.90 1.33
N ALA A 112 -6.89 3.63 0.98
CA ALA A 112 -8.15 3.09 0.46
C ALA A 112 -9.30 3.21 1.47
N ALA A 113 -9.02 3.01 2.77
CA ALA A 113 -10.02 3.21 3.82
C ALA A 113 -10.47 4.68 3.95
N LEU A 114 -9.61 5.65 3.60
CA LEU A 114 -9.98 7.06 3.52
C LEU A 114 -10.87 7.36 2.31
N MET A 115 -10.69 6.66 1.18
CA MET A 115 -11.57 6.82 0.01
C MET A 115 -13.01 6.33 0.27
N ASP A 116 -13.18 5.34 1.14
CA ASP A 116 -14.50 4.84 1.58
C ASP A 116 -15.27 5.83 2.48
N ILE A 117 -14.65 6.96 2.85
CA ILE A 117 -15.31 7.97 3.71
C ILE A 117 -16.26 8.85 2.90
N ARG A 118 -16.07 8.98 1.58
CA ARG A 118 -16.95 9.79 0.72
C ARG A 118 -18.25 9.03 0.43
N PRO A 119 -19.43 9.56 0.80
CA PRO A 119 -20.71 8.97 0.39
C PRO A 119 -20.95 9.16 -1.11
N ASP A 120 -21.51 8.14 -1.75
CA ASP A 120 -21.87 8.17 -3.17
C ASP A 120 -23.24 8.83 -3.41
N THR A 121 -24.04 9.07 -2.37
CA THR A 121 -25.40 9.61 -2.49
C THR A 121 -25.72 10.59 -1.37
N ALA A 122 -26.59 11.56 -1.67
CA ALA A 122 -27.20 12.47 -0.72
C ALA A 122 -28.73 12.41 -0.83
N HIS A 123 -29.44 12.56 0.29
CA HIS A 123 -30.90 12.68 0.30
C HIS A 123 -31.27 14.14 0.32
N LEU A 124 -31.57 14.68 -0.86
CA LEU A 124 -31.99 16.06 -1.07
C LEU A 124 -33.48 16.22 -0.73
N GLU A 125 -33.81 17.22 0.03
CA GLU A 125 -35.21 17.61 0.30
C GLU A 125 -35.70 18.52 -0.81
N THR A 126 -36.79 18.11 -1.51
CA THR A 126 -37.43 18.85 -2.58
C THR A 126 -38.89 19.09 -2.23
N GLU A 127 -39.60 19.93 -3.00
CA GLU A 127 -41.06 20.14 -2.83
C GLU A 127 -41.87 18.85 -3.03
N SER A 128 -41.31 17.89 -3.79
CA SER A 128 -41.95 16.59 -4.06
C SER A 128 -41.58 15.50 -3.04
N GLY A 129 -40.71 15.77 -2.07
CA GLY A 129 -40.25 14.85 -1.04
C GLY A 129 -38.72 14.66 -1.05
N LEU A 130 -38.27 13.53 -0.48
CA LEU A 130 -36.84 13.19 -0.46
C LEU A 130 -36.42 12.50 -1.76
N GLU A 131 -35.43 13.07 -2.41
CA GLU A 131 -34.82 12.54 -3.63
C GLU A 131 -33.35 12.11 -3.35
N THR A 132 -32.95 10.95 -3.86
CA THR A 132 -31.58 10.48 -3.75
C THR A 132 -30.80 10.95 -4.97
N VAL A 133 -29.81 11.78 -4.74
CA VAL A 133 -28.99 12.43 -5.79
C VAL A 133 -27.50 12.21 -5.55
N ASP A 134 -26.67 12.48 -6.54
CA ASP A 134 -25.24 12.58 -6.35
C ASP A 134 -24.91 13.83 -5.51
N PRO A 135 -24.01 13.75 -4.51
CA PRO A 135 -23.58 14.93 -3.76
C PRO A 135 -23.02 16.08 -4.61
N GLU A 136 -22.54 15.80 -5.82
CA GLU A 136 -22.05 16.80 -6.77
C GLU A 136 -23.18 17.65 -7.35
N ASP A 137 -24.39 17.12 -7.42
CA ASP A 137 -25.58 17.81 -7.94
C ASP A 137 -26.28 18.70 -6.88
N VAL A 138 -25.83 18.64 -5.62
CA VAL A 138 -26.45 19.39 -4.52
C VAL A 138 -25.92 20.82 -4.44
N ALA A 139 -26.79 21.80 -4.63
CA ALA A 139 -26.42 23.20 -4.53
C ALA A 139 -26.18 23.67 -3.09
N VAL A 140 -25.31 24.67 -2.92
CA VAL A 140 -25.14 25.38 -1.65
C VAL A 140 -26.45 26.06 -1.24
N GLY A 141 -26.86 25.92 0.02
CA GLY A 141 -28.13 26.39 0.56
C GLY A 141 -29.26 25.37 0.46
N ALA A 142 -29.10 24.29 -0.28
CA ALA A 142 -30.06 23.19 -0.29
C ALA A 142 -30.11 22.46 1.06
N VAL A 143 -31.23 21.79 1.34
CA VAL A 143 -31.41 21.00 2.56
C VAL A 143 -31.28 19.53 2.24
N ILE A 144 -30.40 18.85 2.96
CA ILE A 144 -30.22 17.41 2.90
C ILE A 144 -30.66 16.74 4.20
N VAL A 145 -31.10 15.51 4.08
CA VAL A 145 -31.52 14.67 5.24
C VAL A 145 -30.50 13.57 5.45
N VAL A 146 -29.98 13.47 6.68
CA VAL A 146 -29.01 12.43 7.06
C VAL A 146 -29.65 11.54 8.13
N LYS A 147 -29.90 10.28 7.80
CA LYS A 147 -30.52 9.30 8.69
C LYS A 147 -29.49 8.66 9.64
N PRO A 148 -29.94 8.08 10.76
CA PRO A 148 -29.07 7.29 11.63
C PRO A 148 -28.40 6.14 10.86
N GLY A 149 -27.07 5.98 11.06
CA GLY A 149 -26.24 5.01 10.35
C GLY A 149 -25.67 5.52 9.03
N GLU A 150 -26.12 6.63 8.50
CA GLU A 150 -25.62 7.21 7.25
C GLU A 150 -24.42 8.13 7.51
N ARG A 151 -23.57 8.24 6.48
CA ARG A 151 -22.50 9.24 6.46
C ARG A 151 -23.03 10.57 5.96
N VAL A 152 -22.54 11.64 6.54
CA VAL A 152 -22.83 13.02 6.11
C VAL A 152 -22.18 13.26 4.74
N PRO A 153 -22.97 13.56 3.68
CA PRO A 153 -22.42 13.67 2.34
C PRO A 153 -21.72 15.00 2.09
N LEU A 154 -22.19 16.09 2.67
CA LEU A 154 -21.70 17.45 2.42
C LEU A 154 -21.53 18.22 3.74
N ASP A 155 -20.62 19.20 3.73
CA ASP A 155 -20.47 20.14 4.85
C ASP A 155 -21.71 21.05 4.96
N GLY A 156 -22.16 21.31 6.17
CA GLY A 156 -23.34 22.14 6.37
C GLY A 156 -23.56 22.54 7.81
N THR A 157 -24.71 23.17 8.07
CA THR A 157 -25.16 23.55 9.40
C THR A 157 -26.49 22.84 9.70
N VAL A 158 -26.65 22.29 10.89
CA VAL A 158 -27.86 21.58 11.30
C VAL A 158 -29.01 22.55 11.39
N LEU A 159 -30.04 22.35 10.54
CA LEU A 159 -31.28 23.13 10.51
C LEU A 159 -32.27 22.60 11.52
N GLU A 160 -32.42 21.26 11.63
CA GLU A 160 -33.39 20.62 12.52
C GLU A 160 -32.88 19.24 12.98
N GLY A 161 -33.22 18.85 14.18
CA GLY A 161 -32.85 17.58 14.77
C GLY A 161 -31.68 17.72 15.75
N GLY A 162 -31.26 16.58 16.26
CA GLY A 162 -30.10 16.46 17.14
C GLY A 162 -29.64 15.01 17.16
N SER A 163 -28.33 14.82 17.17
CA SER A 163 -27.74 13.50 17.09
C SER A 163 -26.37 13.44 17.76
N THR A 164 -25.75 12.28 17.63
CA THR A 164 -24.36 12.04 17.97
C THR A 164 -23.64 11.59 16.72
N LEU A 165 -22.47 12.21 16.44
CA LEU A 165 -21.66 11.90 15.26
C LEU A 165 -20.42 11.11 15.66
N ASP A 166 -20.11 10.09 14.92
CA ASP A 166 -18.79 9.47 14.93
C ASP A 166 -17.88 10.20 13.96
N THR A 167 -16.86 10.85 14.52
CA THR A 167 -15.84 11.63 13.78
C THR A 167 -14.50 10.91 13.71
N ALA A 168 -14.40 9.70 14.26
CA ALA A 168 -13.13 8.98 14.43
C ALA A 168 -12.36 8.79 13.13
N ALA A 169 -13.07 8.59 12.01
CA ALA A 169 -12.43 8.43 10.70
C ALA A 169 -11.71 9.68 10.19
N LEU A 170 -12.13 10.88 10.66
CA LEU A 170 -11.57 12.17 10.21
C LEU A 170 -10.61 12.78 11.23
N THR A 171 -10.97 12.74 12.52
CA THR A 171 -10.22 13.40 13.59
C THR A 171 -9.35 12.46 14.40
N GLY A 172 -9.61 11.15 14.32
CA GLY A 172 -8.98 10.14 15.17
C GLY A 172 -9.55 10.08 16.60
N GLU A 173 -10.50 10.93 16.94
CA GLU A 173 -11.16 10.95 18.26
C GLU A 173 -12.20 9.82 18.35
N SER A 174 -12.04 8.92 19.32
CA SER A 174 -12.96 7.78 19.52
C SER A 174 -14.26 8.14 20.23
N LEU A 175 -14.36 9.34 20.82
CA LEU A 175 -15.55 9.78 21.52
C LEU A 175 -16.52 10.45 20.54
N PRO A 176 -17.77 9.97 20.42
CA PRO A 176 -18.78 10.59 19.57
C PRO A 176 -19.10 12.01 20.03
N ARG A 177 -19.25 12.93 19.07
CA ARG A 177 -19.59 14.33 19.30
C ARG A 177 -21.11 14.53 19.25
N SER A 178 -21.70 15.11 20.29
CA SER A 178 -23.12 15.53 20.25
C SER A 178 -23.28 16.77 19.37
N ILE A 179 -24.35 16.79 18.55
CA ILE A 179 -24.67 17.88 17.62
C ILE A 179 -26.11 18.30 17.76
N ARG A 180 -26.38 19.60 17.64
CA ARG A 180 -27.67 20.25 17.79
C ARG A 180 -27.95 21.25 16.69
N VAL A 181 -29.16 21.77 16.64
CA VAL A 181 -29.54 22.85 15.71
C VAL A 181 -28.57 24.03 15.83
N GLY A 182 -28.09 24.51 14.69
CA GLY A 182 -27.12 25.60 14.59
C GLY A 182 -25.66 25.17 14.66
N ASP A 183 -25.34 23.91 14.96
CA ASP A 183 -23.97 23.40 14.94
C ASP A 183 -23.53 23.07 13.51
N ASP A 184 -22.23 23.27 13.25
CA ASP A 184 -21.63 22.87 11.99
C ASP A 184 -21.34 21.36 11.95
N ILE A 185 -21.68 20.75 10.82
CA ILE A 185 -21.44 19.35 10.51
C ILE A 185 -20.50 19.23 9.31
N ILE A 186 -19.57 18.31 9.39
CA ILE A 186 -18.58 18.05 8.32
C ILE A 186 -18.89 16.75 7.60
N SER A 187 -18.63 16.75 6.29
CA SER A 187 -18.78 15.56 5.45
C SER A 187 -17.90 14.40 5.94
N GLY A 188 -18.34 13.16 5.72
CA GLY A 188 -17.63 11.95 6.10
C GLY A 188 -17.86 11.45 7.53
N CYS A 189 -18.42 12.25 8.44
CA CYS A 189 -18.86 11.79 9.75
C CYS A 189 -20.03 10.80 9.62
N VAL A 190 -20.15 9.85 10.55
CA VAL A 190 -21.31 8.94 10.62
C VAL A 190 -22.32 9.48 11.61
N ASN A 191 -23.55 9.65 11.16
CA ASN A 191 -24.68 10.00 12.03
C ASN A 191 -25.14 8.75 12.81
N LEU A 192 -25.15 8.79 14.15
CA LEU A 192 -25.38 7.59 14.96
C LEU A 192 -26.83 7.44 15.43
N THR A 193 -27.49 8.51 15.87
CA THR A 193 -28.70 8.35 16.70
C THR A 193 -29.98 9.02 16.17
N GLY A 194 -29.90 10.28 15.73
CA GLY A 194 -31.06 11.07 15.35
C GLY A 194 -31.09 11.39 13.85
N LEU A 195 -32.27 11.71 13.32
CA LEU A 195 -32.43 12.24 12.00
C LEU A 195 -31.98 13.71 12.01
N LEU A 196 -31.15 14.10 11.03
CA LEU A 196 -30.67 15.47 10.88
C LEU A 196 -31.15 16.05 9.56
N ARG A 197 -31.66 17.29 9.60
CA ARG A 197 -31.81 18.14 8.41
C ARG A 197 -30.68 19.16 8.41
N VAL A 198 -29.94 19.22 7.34
CA VAL A 198 -28.70 19.99 7.23
C VAL A 198 -28.76 20.91 6.03
N THR A 199 -28.53 22.20 6.25
CA THR A 199 -28.34 23.16 5.15
C THR A 199 -26.92 23.10 4.67
N VAL A 200 -26.72 22.83 3.38
CA VAL A 200 -25.41 22.71 2.75
C VAL A 200 -24.73 24.07 2.71
N THR A 201 -23.51 24.16 3.20
CA THR A 201 -22.73 25.41 3.27
C THR A 201 -21.60 25.49 2.25
N LYS A 202 -21.16 24.35 1.71
CA LYS A 202 -20.07 24.28 0.71
C LYS A 202 -20.41 23.31 -0.40
N PRO A 203 -19.96 23.58 -1.63
CA PRO A 203 -20.11 22.63 -2.74
C PRO A 203 -19.30 21.35 -2.46
N CYS A 204 -19.64 20.26 -3.14
CA CYS A 204 -19.03 18.96 -2.94
C CYS A 204 -17.51 18.97 -3.10
N GLU A 205 -16.98 19.70 -4.08
CA GLU A 205 -15.54 19.84 -4.35
C GLU A 205 -14.78 20.52 -3.21
N GLU A 206 -15.43 21.43 -2.48
CA GLU A 206 -14.87 22.15 -1.34
C GLU A 206 -15.17 21.48 0.01
N SER A 207 -15.86 20.36 0.02
CA SER A 207 -16.18 19.61 1.23
C SER A 207 -14.92 19.12 1.95
N THR A 208 -15.03 18.93 3.25
CA THR A 208 -13.90 18.49 4.08
C THR A 208 -13.32 17.16 3.59
N VAL A 209 -14.16 16.20 3.20
CA VAL A 209 -13.71 14.91 2.65
C VAL A 209 -12.98 15.09 1.33
N SER A 210 -13.53 15.89 0.39
CA SER A 210 -12.90 16.14 -0.91
C SER A 210 -11.50 16.74 -0.77
N LYS A 211 -11.32 17.72 0.11
CA LYS A 211 -10.00 18.31 0.41
C LYS A 211 -9.02 17.32 1.02
N ILE A 212 -9.49 16.46 1.93
CA ILE A 212 -8.62 15.41 2.51
C ILE A 212 -8.17 14.43 1.43
N LEU A 213 -9.08 13.99 0.55
CA LEU A 213 -8.75 13.08 -0.54
C LEU A 213 -7.76 13.71 -1.53
N GLU A 214 -7.97 14.96 -1.92
CA GLU A 214 -7.04 15.71 -2.78
C GLU A 214 -5.62 15.80 -2.17
N LEU A 215 -5.51 16.12 -0.87
CA LEU A 215 -4.22 16.17 -0.17
C LEU A 215 -3.51 14.80 -0.15
N VAL A 216 -4.26 13.73 0.03
CA VAL A 216 -3.72 12.35 0.03
C VAL A 216 -3.25 11.95 -1.37
N GLU A 217 -4.03 12.26 -2.41
CA GLU A 217 -3.72 11.97 -3.81
C GLU A 217 -2.47 12.73 -4.27
N ASN A 218 -2.42 14.03 -4.04
CA ASN A 218 -1.26 14.88 -4.32
C ASN A 218 0.02 14.43 -3.58
N SER A 219 -0.12 13.92 -2.36
CA SER A 219 1.01 13.39 -1.59
C SER A 219 1.54 12.09 -2.19
N SER A 220 0.65 11.26 -2.74
CA SER A 220 1.01 10.01 -3.41
C SER A 220 1.73 10.24 -4.73
N GLU A 221 1.34 11.24 -5.51
CA GLU A 221 2.02 11.62 -6.76
C GLU A 221 3.44 12.11 -6.54
N LYS A 222 3.68 12.93 -5.51
CA LYS A 222 5.04 13.41 -5.17
C LYS A 222 5.99 12.27 -4.83
N LYS A 223 5.50 11.21 -4.18
CA LYS A 223 6.28 10.01 -3.88
C LYS A 223 6.66 9.25 -5.16
N ALA A 224 5.74 9.15 -6.12
CA ALA A 224 6.01 8.50 -7.41
C ALA A 224 7.11 9.22 -8.22
N VAL A 225 7.19 10.55 -8.15
CA VAL A 225 8.25 11.33 -8.82
C VAL A 225 9.63 11.02 -8.23
N SER A 226 9.74 10.89 -6.91
CA SER A 226 11.01 10.52 -6.25
C SER A 226 11.45 9.10 -6.59
N GLU A 227 10.53 8.14 -6.65
CA GLU A 227 10.81 6.76 -7.07
C GLU A 227 11.28 6.71 -8.54
N GLN A 228 10.67 7.48 -9.43
CA GLN A 228 11.09 7.59 -10.84
C GLN A 228 12.50 8.18 -10.98
N PHE A 229 12.87 9.14 -10.14
CA PHE A 229 14.22 9.71 -10.14
C PHE A 229 15.27 8.66 -9.75
N ILE A 230 15.04 7.90 -8.68
CA ILE A 230 15.92 6.83 -8.21
C ILE A 230 16.09 5.77 -9.30
N THR A 231 15.00 5.32 -9.91
CA THR A 231 15.04 4.33 -11.00
C THR A 231 15.80 4.84 -12.21
N ARG A 232 15.63 6.11 -12.58
CA ARG A 232 16.35 6.73 -13.68
C ARG A 232 17.84 6.87 -13.39
N PHE A 233 18.20 7.26 -12.18
CA PHE A 233 19.59 7.35 -11.72
C PHE A 233 20.26 5.95 -11.75
N ALA A 234 19.60 4.95 -11.18
CA ALA A 234 20.10 3.58 -11.15
C ALA A 234 20.39 3.03 -12.55
N LYS A 235 19.57 3.38 -13.55
CA LYS A 235 19.76 2.95 -14.95
C LYS A 235 21.11 3.37 -15.55
N TYR A 236 21.69 4.48 -15.10
CA TYR A 236 23.01 4.94 -15.56
C TYR A 236 24.13 4.55 -14.60
N TYR A 237 23.89 4.65 -13.31
CA TYR A 237 24.87 4.38 -12.28
C TYR A 237 25.27 2.90 -12.23
N THR A 238 24.29 1.99 -12.27
CA THR A 238 24.53 0.55 -12.15
C THR A 238 25.44 -0.01 -13.25
N PRO A 239 25.25 0.28 -14.55
CA PRO A 239 26.17 -0.15 -15.60
C PRO A 239 27.61 0.36 -15.39
N CYS A 240 27.78 1.63 -14.99
CA CYS A 240 29.08 2.20 -14.73
C CYS A 240 29.85 1.43 -13.65
N VAL A 241 29.16 1.10 -12.55
CA VAL A 241 29.76 0.34 -11.43
C VAL A 241 30.11 -1.08 -11.86
N VAL A 242 29.22 -1.77 -12.60
CA VAL A 242 29.45 -3.13 -13.06
C VAL A 242 30.62 -3.18 -14.02
N TYR A 243 30.72 -2.26 -15.00
CA TYR A 243 31.87 -2.20 -15.94
C TYR A 243 33.17 -1.82 -15.24
N ALA A 244 33.15 -0.90 -14.27
CA ALA A 244 34.30 -0.57 -13.47
C ALA A 244 34.79 -1.77 -12.64
N ALA A 245 33.90 -2.51 -12.02
CA ALA A 245 34.24 -3.73 -11.28
C ALA A 245 34.84 -4.81 -12.19
N LEU A 246 34.27 -4.97 -13.39
CA LEU A 246 34.79 -5.92 -14.39
C LEU A 246 36.19 -5.53 -14.87
N ALA A 247 36.45 -4.23 -15.08
CA ALA A 247 37.76 -3.73 -15.47
C ALA A 247 38.81 -3.87 -14.35
N LEU A 248 38.44 -3.88 -13.11
CA LEU A 248 39.31 -4.12 -11.96
C LEU A 248 39.62 -5.62 -11.76
N PHE A 249 38.74 -6.49 -12.23
CA PHE A 249 38.92 -7.94 -12.13
C PHE A 249 39.78 -8.52 -13.22
N LEU A 250 39.84 -7.90 -14.40
CA LEU A 250 40.68 -8.26 -15.54
C LEU A 250 42.11 -7.71 -15.40
#